data_ada4e4c3f460614fbb14f0dcffc3df72
#
_entry.id   ada4e4c3f460614fbb14f0dcffc3df72
#
_cell.length_a   1.000
_cell.length_b   1.000
_cell.length_c   1.000
_cell.angle_alpha   90.00
_cell.angle_beta   90.00
_cell.angle_gamma   90.00
#
_symmetry.space_group_name_H-M   'P 1'
#
loop_
_entity.id
_entity.type
_entity.pdbx_description
1 polymer ?
#
loop_
_entity_poly.entity_id
_entity_poly.type
_entity_poly.pdbx_seq_one_letter_code
_entity_poly.pdbx_strand_id
1 'polypeptide(L)'
;MRDRGPAPIVTWVSDVGRIELSVITFNNAISKASNFLVDGLELEEDATVSVSLGNHWQSSVWFGVALATGLTIVENDPAITLGANAAAQTWQGSPDEFVVVSRDPFGMPDKEIPAGFVNGSAEVRNFGDFF
;
A
#
# COMPACT_ATOMS: atom_id res chain seq x y z
N MET A 1 8.06 7.34 -17.43
CA MET A 1 8.54 7.35 -16.04
C MET A 1 9.90 6.72 -15.87
N ARG A 2 10.17 5.62 -16.56
CA ARG A 2 11.44 4.90 -16.40
C ARG A 2 12.66 5.72 -16.82
N ASP A 3 12.50 6.61 -17.79
CA ASP A 3 13.59 7.45 -18.31
C ASP A 3 14.11 8.45 -17.27
N ARG A 4 13.35 8.70 -16.23
CA ARG A 4 13.77 9.63 -15.18
C ARG A 4 14.76 9.02 -14.18
N GLY A 5 14.81 7.68 -14.11
CA GLY A 5 15.76 6.95 -13.31
C GLY A 5 15.79 7.35 -11.83
N PRO A 6 16.92 7.86 -11.33
CA PRO A 6 17.08 8.20 -9.92
C PRO A 6 16.44 9.53 -9.51
N ALA A 7 15.84 10.29 -10.43
CA ALA A 7 15.20 11.55 -10.08
C ALA A 7 14.01 11.33 -9.17
N PRO A 8 13.79 12.18 -8.15
CA PRO A 8 12.60 12.07 -7.31
C PRO A 8 11.31 12.28 -8.11
N ILE A 9 10.31 11.44 -7.88
CA ILE A 9 8.97 11.59 -8.45
C ILE A 9 7.91 11.79 -7.36
N VAL A 10 8.16 11.28 -6.15
CA VAL A 10 7.27 11.47 -5.01
C VAL A 10 8.07 12.11 -3.89
N THR A 11 7.57 13.22 -3.37
CA THR A 11 8.11 13.89 -2.20
C THR A 11 7.02 14.01 -1.16
N TRP A 12 7.31 13.56 0.05
CA TRP A 12 6.40 13.65 1.19
C TRP A 12 7.11 14.35 2.34
N VAL A 13 6.46 15.36 2.88
CA VAL A 13 6.99 16.17 3.98
C VAL A 13 6.13 15.97 5.22
N SER A 14 6.76 15.70 6.35
CA SER A 14 6.10 15.48 7.62
C SER A 14 6.90 16.11 8.76
N ASP A 15 6.37 15.99 9.99
CA ASP A 15 7.03 16.50 11.20
C ASP A 15 8.39 15.84 11.45
N VAL A 16 8.57 14.61 10.97
CA VAL A 16 9.81 13.85 11.19
C VAL A 16 10.82 14.04 10.06
N GLY A 17 10.46 14.77 8.99
CA GLY A 17 11.37 15.03 7.90
C GLY A 17 10.72 14.90 6.53
N ARG A 18 11.58 14.71 5.53
CA ARG A 18 11.20 14.66 4.13
C ARG A 18 11.57 13.30 3.54
N ILE A 19 10.60 12.67 2.88
CA ILE A 19 10.82 11.41 2.18
C ILE A 19 10.71 11.67 0.68
N GLU A 20 11.70 11.24 -0.07
CA GLU A 20 11.69 11.32 -1.53
C GLU A 20 11.82 9.92 -2.11
N LEU A 21 10.99 9.63 -3.11
CA LEU A 21 11.07 8.37 -3.86
C LEU A 21 11.49 8.67 -5.29
N SER A 22 12.56 8.03 -5.74
CA SER A 22 12.95 8.06 -7.15
C SER A 22 11.93 7.28 -7.99
N VAL A 23 12.01 7.46 -9.32
CA VAL A 23 11.17 6.69 -10.25
C VAL A 23 11.42 5.19 -10.07
N ILE A 24 12.67 4.78 -9.93
CA ILE A 24 13.03 3.37 -9.75
C ILE A 24 12.43 2.81 -8.46
N THR A 25 12.64 3.50 -7.35
CA THR A 25 12.12 3.06 -6.04
C THR A 25 10.59 3.03 -6.04
N PHE A 26 9.95 4.04 -6.62
CA PHE A 26 8.50 4.11 -6.70
C PHE A 26 7.93 2.95 -7.54
N ASN A 27 8.53 2.68 -8.70
CA ASN A 27 8.13 1.57 -9.55
C ASN A 27 8.32 0.22 -8.86
N ASN A 28 9.43 0.04 -8.14
CA ASN A 28 9.67 -1.19 -7.39
C ASN A 28 8.61 -1.40 -6.30
N ALA A 29 8.25 -0.34 -5.59
CA ALA A 29 7.22 -0.40 -4.56
C ALA A 29 5.85 -0.78 -5.16
N ILE A 30 5.48 -0.17 -6.29
CA ILE A 30 4.25 -0.51 -7.01
C ILE A 30 4.26 -1.97 -7.45
N SER A 31 5.38 -2.45 -7.99
CA SER A 31 5.48 -3.83 -8.47
C SER A 31 5.35 -4.83 -7.34
N LYS A 32 6.03 -4.63 -6.22
CA LYS A 32 5.93 -5.51 -5.06
C LYS A 32 4.51 -5.54 -4.50
N ALA A 33 3.90 -4.38 -4.35
CA ALA A 33 2.54 -4.27 -3.83
C ALA A 33 1.51 -4.87 -4.79
N SER A 34 1.70 -4.69 -6.11
CA SER A 34 0.83 -5.29 -7.12
C SER A 34 0.90 -6.81 -7.07
N ASN A 35 2.11 -7.37 -6.99
CA ASN A 35 2.30 -8.81 -6.86
C ASN A 35 1.65 -9.34 -5.57
N PHE A 36 1.77 -8.59 -4.48
CA PHE A 36 1.14 -8.96 -3.23
C PHE A 36 -0.38 -9.04 -3.36
N LEU A 37 -1.03 -8.04 -3.96
CA LEU A 37 -2.48 -8.05 -4.11
C LEU A 37 -2.95 -9.12 -5.09
N VAL A 38 -2.30 -9.24 -6.25
CA VAL A 38 -2.75 -10.17 -7.30
C VAL A 38 -2.38 -11.61 -6.96
N ASP A 39 -1.13 -11.88 -6.60
CA ASP A 39 -0.66 -13.23 -6.34
C ASP A 39 -0.82 -13.65 -4.88
N GLY A 40 -0.63 -12.73 -3.95
CA GLY A 40 -0.72 -13.02 -2.52
C GLY A 40 -2.14 -13.09 -2.00
N LEU A 41 -2.96 -12.09 -2.33
CA LEU A 41 -4.36 -12.04 -1.92
C LEU A 41 -5.32 -12.55 -2.98
N GLU A 42 -4.82 -12.84 -4.18
CA GLU A 42 -5.61 -13.39 -5.29
C GLU A 42 -6.80 -12.48 -5.69
N LEU A 43 -6.62 -11.17 -5.63
CA LEU A 43 -7.66 -10.22 -6.02
C LEU A 43 -7.86 -10.22 -7.54
N GLU A 44 -9.13 -10.14 -7.94
CA GLU A 44 -9.50 -10.06 -9.34
C GLU A 44 -9.26 -8.65 -9.89
N GLU A 45 -9.15 -8.53 -11.21
CA GLU A 45 -8.78 -7.28 -11.90
C GLU A 45 -9.70 -6.11 -11.57
N ASP A 46 -10.99 -6.35 -11.38
CA ASP A 46 -11.96 -5.30 -11.09
C ASP A 46 -12.35 -5.20 -9.61
N ALA A 47 -11.62 -5.87 -8.74
CA ALA A 47 -11.90 -5.82 -7.31
C ALA A 47 -11.82 -4.38 -6.79
N THR A 48 -12.65 -4.06 -5.81
CA THR A 48 -12.71 -2.72 -5.23
C THR A 48 -11.83 -2.61 -3.99
N VAL A 49 -11.09 -1.50 -3.89
CA VAL A 49 -10.22 -1.23 -2.74
C VAL A 49 -10.45 0.18 -2.24
N SER A 50 -10.30 0.37 -0.94
CA SER A 50 -10.28 1.69 -0.33
C SER A 50 -8.89 1.92 0.26
N VAL A 51 -8.32 3.11 0.00
CA VAL A 51 -7.02 3.50 0.54
C VAL A 51 -7.26 4.55 1.62
N SER A 52 -7.05 4.15 2.86
CA SER A 52 -7.35 4.98 4.04
C SER A 52 -6.08 5.21 4.87
N LEU A 53 -5.11 5.90 4.26
CA LEU A 53 -3.81 6.17 4.86
C LEU A 53 -3.59 7.66 5.15
N GLY A 54 -4.49 8.52 4.69
CA GLY A 54 -4.35 9.96 4.84
C GLY A 54 -3.17 10.51 4.05
N ASN A 55 -2.57 11.58 4.54
CA ASN A 55 -1.43 12.20 3.89
C ASN A 55 -0.16 11.44 4.23
N HIS A 56 0.14 10.43 3.42
CA HIS A 56 1.35 9.61 3.56
C HIS A 56 1.80 9.20 2.15
N TRP A 57 3.12 9.09 1.94
CA TRP A 57 3.66 8.73 0.62
C TRP A 57 3.20 7.35 0.15
N GLN A 58 2.89 6.45 1.08
CA GLN A 58 2.35 5.13 0.75
C GLN A 58 1.02 5.20 -0.01
N SER A 59 0.21 6.25 0.23
CA SER A 59 -1.04 6.42 -0.54
C SER A 59 -0.76 6.52 -2.03
N SER A 60 0.29 7.22 -2.43
CA SER A 60 0.69 7.32 -3.85
C SER A 60 1.07 5.97 -4.43
N VAL A 61 1.75 5.13 -3.66
CA VAL A 61 2.11 3.76 -4.09
C VAL A 61 0.83 2.95 -4.37
N TRP A 62 -0.13 2.97 -3.46
CA TRP A 62 -1.36 2.19 -3.62
C TRP A 62 -2.25 2.70 -4.74
N PHE A 63 -2.30 4.01 -4.99
CA PHE A 63 -2.96 4.54 -6.18
C PHE A 63 -2.28 4.04 -7.46
N GLY A 64 -0.95 4.00 -7.48
CA GLY A 64 -0.19 3.43 -8.59
C GLY A 64 -0.47 1.94 -8.79
N VAL A 65 -0.62 1.20 -7.69
CA VAL A 65 -0.99 -0.23 -7.74
C VAL A 65 -2.36 -0.41 -8.38
N ALA A 66 -3.34 0.42 -8.04
CA ALA A 66 -4.66 0.33 -8.64
C ALA A 66 -4.60 0.54 -10.16
N LEU A 67 -3.80 1.52 -10.61
CA LEU A 67 -3.61 1.75 -12.05
C LEU A 67 -2.92 0.56 -12.73
N ALA A 68 -1.94 -0.06 -12.09
CA ALA A 68 -1.18 -1.16 -12.66
C ALA A 68 -1.97 -2.46 -12.73
N THR A 69 -2.86 -2.69 -11.76
CA THR A 69 -3.58 -3.97 -11.61
C THR A 69 -5.01 -3.96 -12.13
N GLY A 70 -5.55 -2.78 -12.44
CA GLY A 70 -6.95 -2.65 -12.85
C GLY A 70 -7.95 -2.63 -11.68
N LEU A 71 -7.46 -2.55 -10.44
CA LEU A 71 -8.34 -2.43 -9.27
C LEU A 71 -9.06 -1.08 -9.28
N THR A 72 -10.27 -1.06 -8.73
CA THR A 72 -11.08 0.16 -8.65
C THR A 72 -11.03 0.73 -7.23
N ILE A 73 -10.63 2.00 -7.13
CA ILE A 73 -10.61 2.68 -5.84
C ILE A 73 -11.99 3.24 -5.53
N VAL A 74 -12.52 2.92 -4.35
CA VAL A 74 -13.84 3.36 -3.89
C VAL A 74 -13.74 3.88 -2.46
N GLU A 75 -14.70 4.71 -2.05
CA GLU A 75 -14.78 5.20 -0.68
C GLU A 75 -15.65 4.32 0.19
N ASN A 76 -16.69 3.70 -0.39
CA ASN A 76 -17.68 2.92 0.36
C ASN A 76 -17.71 1.48 -0.12
N ASP A 77 -17.90 0.56 0.82
CA ASP A 77 -18.09 -0.87 0.57
C ASP A 77 -17.02 -1.50 -0.32
N PRO A 78 -15.73 -1.29 -0.04
CA PRO A 78 -14.68 -1.97 -0.79
C PRO A 78 -14.62 -3.45 -0.44
N ALA A 79 -14.08 -4.24 -1.37
CA ALA A 79 -13.74 -5.62 -1.06
C ALA A 79 -12.57 -5.69 -0.06
N ILE A 80 -11.59 -4.78 -0.20
CA ILE A 80 -10.43 -4.69 0.69
C ILE A 80 -10.21 -3.23 1.07
N THR A 81 -9.90 -2.99 2.34
CA THR A 81 -9.44 -1.70 2.84
C THR A 81 -7.95 -1.76 3.12
N LEU A 82 -7.21 -0.79 2.58
CA LEU A 82 -5.78 -0.59 2.88
C LEU A 82 -5.70 0.56 3.87
N GLY A 83 -5.39 0.27 5.11
CA GLY A 83 -5.45 1.29 6.15
C GLY A 83 -4.40 1.12 7.23
N ALA A 84 -4.30 2.12 8.10
CA ALA A 84 -3.33 2.14 9.18
C ALA A 84 -3.74 1.21 10.34
N ASN A 85 -2.76 0.84 11.15
CA ASN A 85 -2.98 -0.01 12.32
C ASN A 85 -4.02 0.59 13.28
N ALA A 86 -4.01 1.90 13.47
CA ALA A 86 -5.01 2.55 14.34
C ALA A 86 -6.45 2.30 13.85
N ALA A 87 -6.67 2.30 12.54
CA ALA A 87 -7.98 1.98 11.97
C ALA A 87 -8.34 0.51 12.12
N ALA A 88 -7.34 -0.37 12.06
CA ALA A 88 -7.56 -1.81 12.27
C ALA A 88 -8.01 -2.10 13.71
N GLN A 89 -7.53 -1.34 14.69
CA GLN A 89 -7.91 -1.52 16.10
C GLN A 89 -9.40 -1.35 16.34
N THR A 90 -10.07 -0.54 15.54
CA THR A 90 -11.50 -0.24 15.66
C THR A 90 -12.32 -0.83 14.50
N TRP A 91 -11.73 -1.70 13.70
CA TRP A 91 -12.40 -2.30 12.55
C TRP A 91 -13.56 -3.18 12.97
N GLN A 92 -14.74 -2.96 12.36
CA GLN A 92 -15.96 -3.67 12.69
C GLN A 92 -16.28 -4.82 11.73
N GLY A 93 -15.60 -4.88 10.59
CA GLY A 93 -15.79 -5.94 9.60
C GLY A 93 -14.87 -7.13 9.84
N SER A 94 -14.84 -8.05 8.87
CA SER A 94 -13.92 -9.18 8.91
C SER A 94 -12.48 -8.71 8.78
N PRO A 95 -11.53 -9.27 9.55
CA PRO A 95 -10.10 -8.98 9.39
C PRO A 95 -9.57 -9.29 7.98
N ASP A 96 -10.20 -10.24 7.29
CA ASP A 96 -9.80 -10.61 5.92
C ASP A 96 -10.00 -9.48 4.92
N GLU A 97 -10.85 -8.51 5.26
CA GLU A 97 -11.17 -7.38 4.40
C GLU A 97 -10.27 -6.16 4.65
N PHE A 98 -9.29 -6.30 5.53
CA PHE A 98 -8.44 -5.18 5.92
C PHE A 98 -6.96 -5.57 5.85
N VAL A 99 -6.20 -4.80 5.07
CA VAL A 99 -4.74 -4.95 4.99
C VAL A 99 -4.12 -3.77 5.74
N VAL A 100 -3.33 -4.07 6.75
CA VAL A 100 -2.66 -3.03 7.55
C VAL A 100 -1.43 -2.54 6.79
N VAL A 101 -1.36 -1.23 6.57
CA VAL A 101 -0.23 -0.56 5.94
C VAL A 101 0.38 0.39 6.97
N SER A 102 1.69 0.30 7.15
CA SER A 102 2.41 1.12 8.12
C SER A 102 2.38 2.59 7.76
N ARG A 103 2.22 3.44 8.77
CA ARG A 103 2.40 4.88 8.63
C ARG A 103 3.76 5.36 9.09
N ASP A 104 4.68 4.43 9.34
CA ASP A 104 6.06 4.79 9.62
C ASP A 104 6.62 5.65 8.47
N PRO A 105 7.35 6.74 8.75
CA PRO A 105 7.88 7.60 7.70
C PRO A 105 8.76 6.88 6.69
N PHE A 106 9.42 5.82 7.09
CA PHE A 106 10.32 5.03 6.23
C PHE A 106 9.67 3.75 5.71
N GLY A 107 8.37 3.55 5.99
CA GLY A 107 7.64 2.38 5.51
C GLY A 107 7.95 1.09 6.27
N MET A 108 8.59 1.18 7.42
CA MET A 108 8.86 -0.01 8.24
C MET A 108 7.56 -0.62 8.74
N PRO A 109 7.42 -1.95 8.69
CA PRO A 109 6.19 -2.60 9.16
C PRO A 109 5.90 -2.34 10.63
N ASP A 110 4.61 -2.29 10.97
CA ASP A 110 4.19 -2.29 12.37
C ASP A 110 4.64 -3.60 13.02
N LYS A 111 5.15 -3.51 14.23
CA LYS A 111 5.63 -4.70 14.98
C LYS A 111 4.47 -5.54 15.47
N GLU A 112 3.37 -4.90 15.85
CA GLU A 112 2.19 -5.57 16.37
C GLU A 112 0.95 -5.02 15.67
N ILE A 113 0.09 -5.93 15.21
CA ILE A 113 -1.21 -5.61 14.62
C ILE A 113 -2.25 -6.51 15.27
N PRO A 114 -3.56 -6.16 15.19
CA PRO A 114 -4.60 -7.02 15.74
C PRO A 114 -4.56 -8.43 15.13
N ALA A 115 -4.90 -9.43 15.93
CA ALA A 115 -4.90 -10.83 15.50
C ALA A 115 -5.86 -11.02 14.32
N GLY A 116 -5.44 -11.82 13.33
CA GLY A 116 -6.23 -12.14 12.15
C GLY A 116 -6.09 -11.16 11.00
N PHE A 117 -5.49 -10.00 11.23
CA PHE A 117 -5.26 -9.02 10.17
C PHE A 117 -4.00 -9.34 9.37
N VAL A 118 -3.96 -8.88 8.12
CA VAL A 118 -2.79 -9.01 7.26
C VAL A 118 -1.89 -7.80 7.46
N ASN A 119 -0.62 -8.03 7.75
CA ASN A 119 0.39 -6.98 7.84
C ASN A 119 0.95 -6.73 6.43
N GLY A 120 0.32 -5.82 5.69
CA GLY A 120 0.66 -5.56 4.30
C GLY A 120 2.09 -5.06 4.12
N SER A 121 2.55 -4.17 4.99
CA SER A 121 3.90 -3.62 4.88
C SER A 121 4.97 -4.69 5.11
N ALA A 122 4.69 -5.71 5.91
CA ALA A 122 5.59 -6.85 6.07
C ALA A 122 5.50 -7.80 4.88
N GLU A 123 4.29 -8.12 4.43
CA GLU A 123 4.05 -9.11 3.38
C GLU A 123 4.58 -8.67 2.01
N VAL A 124 4.43 -7.39 1.65
CA VAL A 124 4.90 -6.91 0.34
C VAL A 124 6.40 -7.14 0.13
N ARG A 125 7.17 -7.21 1.20
CA ARG A 125 8.62 -7.43 1.14
C ARG A 125 8.99 -8.80 0.61
N ASN A 126 8.04 -9.75 0.62
CA ASN A 126 8.24 -11.11 0.14
C ASN A 126 7.98 -11.26 -1.36
N PHE A 127 7.55 -10.20 -2.03
CA PHE A 127 7.19 -10.23 -3.45
C PHE A 127 8.24 -9.53 -4.30
N GLY A 128 8.30 -9.92 -5.58
CA GLY A 128 9.27 -9.38 -6.51
C GLY A 128 8.93 -7.95 -6.94
N ASP A 129 9.96 -7.23 -7.38
CA ASP A 129 9.84 -5.86 -7.88
C ASP A 129 9.61 -5.79 -9.40
N PHE A 130 9.08 -6.84 -9.96
CA PHE A 130 8.77 -6.97 -11.38
C PHE A 130 7.32 -7.44 -11.55
N PHE A 131 6.51 -6.56 -12.12
CA PHE A 131 5.08 -6.84 -12.31
C PHE A 131 4.68 -6.67 -13.76
#